data_7c60b45544682d639a0fbde037f77d25
#
_entry.id   7c60b45544682d639a0fbde037f77d25
#
_cell.length_a   1.000
_cell.length_b   1.000
_cell.length_c   1.000
_cell.angle_alpha   90.00
_cell.angle_beta   90.00
_cell.angle_gamma   90.00
#
_symmetry.space_group_name_H-M   'P 1'
#
loop_
_entity.id
_entity.type
_entity.pdbx_description
1 polymer ?
#
loop_
_entity_poly.entity_id
_entity_poly.type
_entity_poly.pdbx_seq_one_letter_code
_entity_poly.pdbx_strand_id
1 'polypeptide(L)'
;MNAPNILVLMVDQLNGTLFPDGPADFLHAPNLRRLAERSTRFAHAYTPSPLCAPARAAVMAGQMPYRTRVYDNAAEFASAIPTFAHHLRNAGYHTALSGKMHFVGPDQLHGFEERLTTDVYPADFGWTPDWRKPGERIDWWYHNFGSVTGAGVAEITNQLEYDDDVAFQAMQKLYDLSRGHDGRPWCLTVSFTHPHDPFVARRRYWDLYEDGPLDPELPEIPYAELDPHSQRLMDASNRREFEIGREDVRRSRRAYFANISYVDDKIGEILDVLERTRQEATIVFLSDHGEMLGEGGLWFKMSFREGSSRVPLMIAGDGWAPGRVETPVSTVDLAPTLAAIGGADMAGVTPWTDGVDLAPVAAGGERPPVGIEYAAEGSVAPMVCLVEGRWKYTACPVDPEELYDLQNDPWERDNLAGAPGYEGRLKHFRDLAAARWDLGRTDDEVRASQAARWVVYPALRQGGYYPWDWQPLRNASERYMRNHMDLNVLEENQRFPRGE
;
A
#
# COMPACT_ATOMS: atom_id res chain seq x y z
N MET A 1 28.40 -15.60 -2.79
CA MET A 1 27.52 -15.01 -3.85
C MET A 1 27.34 -13.55 -3.46
N ASN A 2 27.41 -12.61 -4.40
CA ASN A 2 27.06 -11.21 -4.09
C ASN A 2 25.57 -11.15 -3.76
N ALA A 3 25.18 -10.35 -2.76
CA ALA A 3 23.79 -10.14 -2.43
C ALA A 3 23.06 -9.53 -3.64
N PRO A 4 21.82 -9.98 -3.99
CA PRO A 4 21.10 -9.50 -5.16
C PRO A 4 20.65 -8.03 -4.97
N ASN A 5 20.54 -7.27 -6.06
CA ASN A 5 19.81 -6.01 -5.99
C ASN A 5 18.32 -6.27 -5.74
N ILE A 6 17.60 -5.27 -5.22
CA ILE A 6 16.19 -5.39 -4.87
C ILE A 6 15.44 -4.21 -5.49
N LEU A 7 14.38 -4.49 -6.26
CA LEU A 7 13.45 -3.49 -6.79
C LEU A 7 12.06 -3.73 -6.18
N VAL A 8 11.62 -2.81 -5.33
CA VAL A 8 10.27 -2.83 -4.75
C VAL A 8 9.38 -1.90 -5.56
N LEU A 9 8.35 -2.44 -6.19
CA LEU A 9 7.33 -1.72 -6.97
C LEU A 9 6.03 -1.73 -6.16
N MET A 10 5.70 -0.61 -5.58
CA MET A 10 4.49 -0.43 -4.78
C MET A 10 3.49 0.45 -5.53
N VAL A 11 2.22 0.10 -5.45
CA VAL A 11 1.11 0.91 -5.96
C VAL A 11 0.14 1.20 -4.82
N ASP A 12 -0.68 2.22 -4.97
CA ASP A 12 -1.63 2.62 -3.94
C ASP A 12 -3.05 2.17 -4.29
N GLN A 13 -3.71 1.55 -3.32
CA GLN A 13 -5.14 1.25 -3.40
C GLN A 13 -5.50 0.23 -4.50
N LEU A 14 -4.60 -0.72 -4.83
CA LEU A 14 -4.89 -1.73 -5.85
C LEU A 14 -5.57 -2.95 -5.23
N ASN A 15 -6.81 -3.17 -5.62
CA ASN A 15 -7.64 -4.27 -5.17
C ASN A 15 -7.06 -5.64 -5.61
N GLY A 16 -6.72 -6.48 -4.63
CA GLY A 16 -6.12 -7.80 -4.85
C GLY A 16 -7.07 -8.81 -5.47
N THR A 17 -8.39 -8.61 -5.39
CA THR A 17 -9.36 -9.51 -6.07
C THR A 17 -9.28 -9.42 -7.59
N LEU A 18 -8.73 -8.32 -8.12
CA LEU A 18 -8.42 -8.14 -9.54
C LEU A 18 -7.13 -8.85 -9.97
N PHE A 19 -6.44 -9.51 -9.04
CA PHE A 19 -5.19 -10.24 -9.27
C PHE A 19 -5.30 -11.69 -8.76
N PRO A 20 -6.23 -12.50 -9.28
CA PRO A 20 -6.46 -13.86 -8.78
C PRO A 20 -5.26 -14.78 -8.99
N ASP A 21 -4.53 -14.62 -10.09
CA ASP A 21 -3.29 -15.32 -10.42
C ASP A 21 -2.42 -14.45 -11.36
N GLY A 22 -2.07 -13.25 -10.93
CA GLY A 22 -1.65 -12.13 -11.75
C GLY A 22 -2.87 -11.32 -12.19
N PRO A 23 -2.71 -10.29 -13.07
CA PRO A 23 -3.81 -9.44 -13.51
C PRO A 23 -4.96 -10.24 -14.14
N ALA A 24 -6.21 -9.96 -13.75
CA ALA A 24 -7.41 -10.56 -14.37
C ALA A 24 -7.42 -10.38 -15.89
N ASP A 25 -8.04 -11.30 -16.61
CA ASP A 25 -7.94 -11.35 -18.08
C ASP A 25 -8.44 -10.09 -18.79
N PHE A 26 -9.43 -9.40 -18.23
CA PHE A 26 -9.96 -8.16 -18.79
C PHE A 26 -9.07 -6.95 -18.57
N LEU A 27 -8.08 -7.02 -17.66
CA LEU A 27 -7.16 -5.91 -17.39
C LEU A 27 -6.09 -5.81 -18.51
N HIS A 28 -5.96 -4.65 -19.09
CA HIS A 28 -4.89 -4.31 -20.02
C HIS A 28 -3.61 -3.98 -19.25
N ALA A 29 -2.95 -5.03 -18.73
CA ALA A 29 -1.75 -4.93 -17.89
C ALA A 29 -0.68 -5.94 -18.38
N PRO A 30 -0.13 -5.78 -19.61
CA PRO A 30 0.80 -6.75 -20.20
C PRO A 30 2.13 -6.86 -19.45
N ASN A 31 2.63 -5.79 -18.85
CA ASN A 31 3.89 -5.78 -18.12
C ASN A 31 3.79 -6.53 -16.78
N LEU A 32 2.73 -6.26 -16.03
CA LEU A 32 2.42 -7.00 -14.79
C LEU A 32 2.10 -8.47 -15.08
N ARG A 33 1.47 -8.78 -16.21
CA ARG A 33 1.23 -10.17 -16.63
C ARG A 33 2.55 -10.90 -16.91
N ARG A 34 3.47 -10.31 -17.65
CA ARG A 34 4.82 -10.86 -17.87
C ARG A 34 5.61 -11.01 -16.56
N LEU A 35 5.45 -10.08 -15.62
CA LEU A 35 6.05 -10.20 -14.30
C LEU A 35 5.43 -11.37 -13.52
N ALA A 36 4.11 -11.51 -13.52
CA ALA A 36 3.39 -12.59 -12.85
C ALA A 36 3.82 -13.97 -13.33
N GLU A 37 4.03 -14.16 -14.65
CA GLU A 37 4.47 -15.42 -15.26
C GLU A 37 5.79 -15.94 -14.70
N ARG A 38 6.68 -15.06 -14.25
CA ARG A 38 7.99 -15.40 -13.68
C ARG A 38 8.08 -15.22 -12.16
N SER A 39 6.96 -14.98 -11.50
CA SER A 39 6.91 -14.68 -10.07
C SER A 39 6.32 -15.82 -9.25
N THR A 40 6.75 -15.92 -7.99
CA THR A 40 5.94 -16.51 -6.93
C THR A 40 4.80 -15.53 -6.64
N ARG A 41 3.55 -15.97 -6.81
CA ARG A 41 2.32 -15.17 -6.65
C ARG A 41 1.59 -15.62 -5.41
N PHE A 42 1.32 -14.70 -4.50
CA PHE A 42 0.58 -14.98 -3.27
C PHE A 42 -0.90 -14.67 -3.50
N ALA A 43 -1.72 -15.72 -3.65
CA ALA A 43 -3.13 -15.59 -4.01
C ALA A 43 -3.96 -14.87 -2.94
N HIS A 44 -3.57 -14.97 -1.68
CA HIS A 44 -4.26 -14.42 -0.52
C HIS A 44 -3.31 -13.55 0.30
N ALA A 45 -2.82 -12.46 -0.28
CA ALA A 45 -2.04 -11.46 0.44
C ALA A 45 -2.95 -10.36 0.99
N TYR A 46 -2.74 -9.98 2.24
CA TYR A 46 -3.54 -8.98 2.94
C TYR A 46 -2.69 -7.83 3.45
N THR A 47 -3.27 -6.64 3.43
CA THR A 47 -2.70 -5.48 4.12
C THR A 47 -2.76 -5.66 5.64
N PRO A 48 -1.77 -5.17 6.40
CA PRO A 48 -1.88 -5.12 7.87
C PRO A 48 -2.86 -4.05 8.38
N SER A 49 -3.23 -3.10 7.51
CA SER A 49 -4.27 -2.10 7.75
C SER A 49 -4.82 -1.59 6.42
N PRO A 50 -6.14 -1.48 6.24
CA PRO A 50 -6.73 -0.95 5.01
C PRO A 50 -6.68 0.60 4.96
N LEU A 51 -5.49 1.18 5.17
CA LEU A 51 -5.25 2.63 5.14
C LEU A 51 -3.77 2.94 4.88
N CYS A 52 -3.48 3.97 4.09
CA CYS A 52 -2.14 4.23 3.52
C CYS A 52 -1.02 4.32 4.57
N ALA A 53 -1.01 5.31 5.48
CA ALA A 53 0.12 5.50 6.40
C ALA A 53 0.30 4.31 7.36
N PRO A 54 -0.74 3.74 8.00
CA PRO A 54 -0.61 2.54 8.81
C PRO A 54 -0.06 1.33 8.04
N ALA A 55 -0.59 1.06 6.83
CA ALA A 55 -0.13 -0.04 5.99
C ALA A 55 1.34 0.12 5.59
N ARG A 56 1.72 1.31 5.12
CA ARG A 56 3.08 1.61 4.65
C ARG A 56 4.10 1.59 5.78
N ALA A 57 3.77 2.14 6.95
CA ALA A 57 4.61 2.02 8.15
C ALA A 57 4.81 0.55 8.57
N ALA A 58 3.73 -0.25 8.50
CA ALA A 58 3.81 -1.67 8.82
C ALA A 58 4.66 -2.46 7.82
N VAL A 59 4.53 -2.20 6.51
CA VAL A 59 5.40 -2.78 5.46
C VAL A 59 6.87 -2.41 5.70
N MET A 60 7.14 -1.14 6.02
CA MET A 60 8.51 -0.68 6.31
C MET A 60 9.12 -1.35 7.54
N ALA A 61 8.37 -1.39 8.64
CA ALA A 61 8.85 -1.86 9.93
C ALA A 61 8.75 -3.38 10.13
N GLY A 62 7.90 -4.08 9.36
CA GLY A 62 7.52 -5.46 9.67
C GLY A 62 6.71 -5.57 10.96
N GLN A 63 6.12 -4.47 11.43
CA GLN A 63 5.37 -4.40 12.69
C GLN A 63 3.92 -4.00 12.41
N MET A 64 2.99 -4.58 13.18
CA MET A 64 1.59 -4.24 13.09
C MET A 64 1.32 -2.79 13.51
N PRO A 65 0.26 -2.14 12.97
CA PRO A 65 -0.05 -0.73 13.26
C PRO A 65 -0.17 -0.39 14.74
N TYR A 66 -0.75 -1.26 15.55
CA TYR A 66 -0.88 -1.00 17.00
C TYR A 66 0.48 -1.03 17.74
N ARG A 67 1.45 -1.74 17.18
CA ARG A 67 2.83 -1.74 17.70
C ARG A 67 3.61 -0.52 17.24
N THR A 68 3.49 -0.12 15.96
CA THR A 68 4.13 1.10 15.45
C THR A 68 3.50 2.38 15.97
N ARG A 69 2.23 2.30 16.43
CA ARG A 69 1.37 3.43 16.82
C ARG A 69 0.99 4.36 15.66
N VAL A 70 1.22 3.94 14.43
CA VAL A 70 0.71 4.63 13.23
C VAL A 70 -0.74 4.17 13.03
N TYR A 71 -1.66 4.78 13.76
CA TYR A 71 -3.07 4.36 13.82
C TYR A 71 -3.90 4.84 12.64
N ASP A 72 -3.53 6.00 12.08
CA ASP A 72 -4.26 6.69 11.03
C ASP A 72 -3.31 7.49 10.13
N ASN A 73 -3.85 8.17 9.10
CA ASN A 73 -3.09 8.92 8.10
C ASN A 73 -2.46 10.23 8.64
N ALA A 74 -2.55 10.51 9.93
CA ALA A 74 -1.88 11.62 10.57
C ALA A 74 -1.13 11.20 11.85
N ALA A 75 -0.97 9.89 12.11
CA ALA A 75 -0.19 9.40 13.24
C ALA A 75 1.28 9.29 12.85
N GLU A 76 2.17 9.87 13.68
CA GLU A 76 3.59 9.91 13.41
C GLU A 76 4.22 8.52 13.32
N PHE A 77 5.02 8.29 12.28
CA PHE A 77 5.92 7.15 12.20
C PHE A 77 7.23 7.51 12.89
N ALA A 78 7.44 6.98 14.09
CA ALA A 78 8.57 7.37 14.93
C ALA A 78 9.92 6.93 14.31
N SER A 79 10.88 7.84 14.21
CA SER A 79 12.22 7.59 13.64
C SER A 79 13.04 6.52 14.36
N ALA A 80 12.68 6.17 15.61
CA ALA A 80 13.35 5.12 16.37
C ALA A 80 12.90 3.70 15.99
N ILE A 81 11.88 3.54 15.12
CA ILE A 81 11.40 2.23 14.69
C ILE A 81 12.30 1.69 13.57
N PRO A 82 12.94 0.51 13.74
CA PRO A 82 13.72 -0.11 12.69
C PRO A 82 12.83 -0.47 11.48
N THR A 83 13.37 -0.28 10.28
CA THR A 83 12.69 -0.60 9.01
C THR A 83 13.54 -1.55 8.18
N PHE A 84 12.96 -2.15 7.14
CA PHE A 84 13.74 -2.98 6.21
C PHE A 84 14.90 -2.18 5.57
N ALA A 85 14.71 -0.88 5.33
CA ALA A 85 15.78 -0.04 4.77
C ALA A 85 16.97 0.10 5.74
N HIS A 86 16.72 0.22 7.05
CA HIS A 86 17.79 0.18 8.05
C HIS A 86 18.52 -1.17 8.07
N HIS A 87 17.78 -2.28 8.03
CA HIS A 87 18.37 -3.62 8.02
C HIS A 87 19.21 -3.86 6.76
N LEU A 88 18.72 -3.44 5.59
CA LEU A 88 19.48 -3.53 4.33
C LEU A 88 20.74 -2.64 4.34
N ARG A 89 20.67 -1.42 4.87
CA ARG A 89 21.86 -0.56 5.03
C ARG A 89 22.89 -1.19 5.95
N ASN A 90 22.46 -1.79 7.05
CA ASN A 90 23.36 -2.53 7.95
C ASN A 90 23.99 -3.75 7.25
N ALA A 91 23.32 -4.34 6.26
CA ALA A 91 23.85 -5.39 5.38
C ALA A 91 24.71 -4.85 4.21
N GLY A 92 24.92 -3.53 4.13
CA GLY A 92 25.79 -2.91 3.13
C GLY A 92 25.09 -2.44 1.86
N TYR A 93 23.77 -2.38 1.83
CA TYR A 93 23.01 -1.88 0.68
C TYR A 93 23.02 -0.36 0.59
N HIS A 94 22.99 0.14 -0.65
CA HIS A 94 22.51 1.46 -0.97
C HIS A 94 20.98 1.43 -1.08
N THR A 95 20.25 2.29 -0.35
CA THR A 95 18.78 2.29 -0.32
C THR A 95 18.23 3.60 -0.85
N ALA A 96 17.34 3.54 -1.83
CA ALA A 96 16.74 4.71 -2.46
C ALA A 96 15.22 4.59 -2.56
N LEU A 97 14.52 5.72 -2.49
CA LEU A 97 13.07 5.85 -2.60
C LEU A 97 12.70 6.84 -3.69
N SER A 98 11.82 6.45 -4.60
CA SER A 98 11.09 7.32 -5.51
C SER A 98 9.59 7.13 -5.28
N GLY A 99 8.88 8.17 -4.87
CA GLY A 99 7.43 8.14 -4.77
C GLY A 99 6.86 8.22 -3.35
N LYS A 100 5.58 7.86 -3.26
CA LYS A 100 4.74 8.00 -2.09
C LYS A 100 5.07 6.96 -1.02
N MET A 101 5.28 7.43 0.21
CA MET A 101 5.32 6.56 1.40
C MET A 101 4.40 7.01 2.52
N HIS A 102 3.88 8.23 2.43
CA HIS A 102 2.97 8.80 3.43
C HIS A 102 3.57 8.77 4.83
N PHE A 103 4.85 9.11 4.93
CA PHE A 103 5.51 9.23 6.23
C PHE A 103 5.03 10.49 6.94
N VAL A 104 4.38 10.31 8.08
CA VAL A 104 3.94 11.41 8.95
C VAL A 104 5.02 11.66 9.99
N GLY A 105 5.40 12.93 10.17
CA GLY A 105 6.45 13.34 11.10
C GLY A 105 7.68 13.93 10.41
N PRO A 106 8.65 14.41 11.18
CA PRO A 106 9.85 15.08 10.63
C PRO A 106 10.85 14.13 9.96
N ASP A 107 10.89 12.84 10.31
CA ASP A 107 11.72 11.88 9.59
C ASP A 107 11.03 11.45 8.29
N GLN A 108 11.58 11.84 7.17
CA GLN A 108 11.06 11.53 5.83
C GLN A 108 11.91 10.49 5.09
N LEU A 109 12.90 9.90 5.77
CA LEU A 109 13.80 8.92 5.19
C LEU A 109 13.58 7.50 5.74
N HIS A 110 13.32 7.34 7.02
CA HIS A 110 13.08 6.03 7.66
C HIS A 110 14.02 4.91 7.18
N GLY A 111 15.33 5.23 7.09
CA GLY A 111 16.36 4.30 6.68
C GLY A 111 16.74 4.36 5.19
N PHE A 112 15.99 5.02 4.33
CA PHE A 112 16.46 5.30 2.98
C PHE A 112 17.66 6.27 3.02
N GLU A 113 18.66 6.00 2.21
CA GLU A 113 19.83 6.86 2.07
C GLU A 113 19.54 8.05 1.16
N GLU A 114 18.68 7.82 0.15
CA GLU A 114 18.19 8.85 -0.76
C GLU A 114 16.67 8.79 -0.91
N ARG A 115 16.03 9.95 -1.01
CA ARG A 115 14.66 10.10 -1.44
C ARG A 115 14.60 11.06 -2.62
N LEU A 116 14.13 10.55 -3.77
CA LEU A 116 14.28 11.20 -5.08
C LEU A 116 13.14 12.17 -5.39
N THR A 117 11.97 11.97 -4.79
CA THR A 117 10.78 12.83 -4.97
C THR A 117 10.28 13.30 -3.61
N THR A 118 9.49 14.37 -3.59
CA THR A 118 8.67 14.69 -2.41
C THR A 118 7.58 13.61 -2.20
N ASP A 119 6.75 13.74 -1.16
CA ASP A 119 5.50 12.96 -1.05
C ASP A 119 4.34 13.73 -1.70
N VAL A 120 3.21 13.06 -1.92
CA VAL A 120 2.00 13.65 -2.47
C VAL A 120 1.02 14.07 -1.38
N TYR A 121 1.16 13.53 -0.18
CA TYR A 121 0.29 13.80 0.96
C TYR A 121 1.04 14.52 2.09
N PRO A 122 0.29 15.26 2.95
CA PRO A 122 0.90 16.01 4.04
C PRO A 122 1.63 15.10 5.03
N ALA A 123 2.77 15.58 5.53
CA ALA A 123 3.52 14.89 6.58
C ALA A 123 3.12 15.32 8.00
N ASP A 124 2.09 16.15 8.15
CA ASP A 124 1.65 16.72 9.43
C ASP A 124 0.40 16.03 10.01
N PHE A 125 -0.10 16.53 11.12
CA PHE A 125 -1.23 15.96 11.86
C PHE A 125 -2.62 16.44 11.40
N GLY A 126 -2.71 17.06 10.23
CA GLY A 126 -3.96 17.69 9.75
C GLY A 126 -5.10 16.71 9.50
N TRP A 127 -4.80 15.45 9.21
CA TRP A 127 -5.79 14.40 8.97
C TRP A 127 -6.06 13.52 10.21
N THR A 128 -5.83 14.03 11.40
CA THR A 128 -6.16 13.32 12.65
C THR A 128 -7.67 13.12 12.79
N PRO A 129 -8.18 11.88 12.83
CA PRO A 129 -9.59 11.62 13.06
C PRO A 129 -10.02 12.01 14.48
N ASP A 130 -11.32 12.25 14.67
CA ASP A 130 -11.90 12.52 15.98
C ASP A 130 -12.95 11.44 16.33
N TRP A 131 -12.56 10.47 17.12
CA TRP A 131 -13.45 9.39 17.54
C TRP A 131 -14.62 9.83 18.43
N ARG A 132 -14.61 11.07 18.93
CA ARG A 132 -15.77 11.66 19.62
C ARG A 132 -16.87 12.06 18.65
N LYS A 133 -16.51 12.16 17.34
CA LYS A 133 -17.36 12.63 16.26
C LYS A 133 -17.18 11.78 15.00
N PRO A 134 -17.46 10.49 15.06
CA PRO A 134 -17.08 9.53 14.01
C PRO A 134 -17.80 9.75 12.66
N GLY A 135 -18.92 10.46 12.67
CA GLY A 135 -19.66 10.82 11.45
C GLY A 135 -19.27 12.17 10.86
N GLU A 136 -18.38 12.94 11.53
CA GLU A 136 -17.88 14.19 10.98
C GLU A 136 -16.70 13.95 10.05
N ARG A 137 -16.80 14.49 8.84
CA ARG A 137 -15.73 14.46 7.86
C ARG A 137 -14.62 15.45 8.22
N ILE A 138 -13.39 15.09 7.92
CA ILE A 138 -12.27 16.04 7.84
C ILE A 138 -12.43 16.82 6.51
N ASP A 139 -12.67 18.11 6.56
CA ASP A 139 -13.11 18.95 5.42
C ASP A 139 -12.24 18.82 4.16
N TRP A 140 -10.96 18.66 4.29
CA TRP A 140 -10.01 18.60 3.20
C TRP A 140 -9.40 17.19 3.00
N TRP A 141 -10.05 16.18 3.57
CA TRP A 141 -9.67 14.79 3.37
C TRP A 141 -10.08 14.29 1.97
N TYR A 142 -9.21 13.47 1.36
CA TYR A 142 -9.34 13.07 -0.04
C TYR A 142 -10.60 12.24 -0.32
N HIS A 143 -10.91 11.25 0.54
CA HIS A 143 -12.00 10.32 0.32
C HIS A 143 -13.36 10.96 0.51
N ASN A 144 -14.05 11.17 -0.60
CA ASN A 144 -15.43 11.63 -0.62
C ASN A 144 -16.12 11.18 -1.91
N PHE A 145 -17.44 11.03 -1.87
CA PHE A 145 -18.22 10.58 -3.03
C PHE A 145 -18.20 11.55 -4.23
N GLY A 146 -17.67 12.75 -4.08
CA GLY A 146 -17.33 13.62 -5.19
C GLY A 146 -16.29 13.01 -6.13
N SER A 147 -15.41 12.14 -5.65
CA SER A 147 -14.49 11.37 -6.49
C SER A 147 -15.23 10.39 -7.40
N VAL A 148 -16.37 9.85 -6.97
CA VAL A 148 -17.18 8.92 -7.76
C VAL A 148 -18.00 9.69 -8.81
N THR A 149 -18.71 10.75 -8.41
CA THR A 149 -19.52 11.56 -9.35
C THR A 149 -18.66 12.35 -10.33
N GLY A 150 -17.42 12.73 -9.92
CA GLY A 150 -16.44 13.44 -10.74
C GLY A 150 -15.57 12.56 -11.62
N ALA A 151 -15.78 11.23 -11.62
CA ALA A 151 -14.99 10.29 -12.40
C ALA A 151 -15.02 10.58 -13.90
N GLY A 152 -13.86 10.43 -14.58
CA GLY A 152 -13.80 10.70 -16.00
C GLY A 152 -12.40 10.78 -16.57
N VAL A 153 -12.22 11.65 -17.54
CA VAL A 153 -10.98 11.79 -18.31
C VAL A 153 -10.36 13.17 -18.12
N ALA A 154 -9.04 13.18 -17.93
CA ALA A 154 -8.22 14.40 -18.02
C ALA A 154 -6.89 14.09 -18.73
N GLU A 155 -6.25 15.11 -19.26
CA GLU A 155 -4.90 15.01 -19.82
C GLU A 155 -3.87 14.89 -18.72
N ILE A 156 -4.04 15.68 -17.64
CA ILE A 156 -3.14 15.73 -16.48
C ILE A 156 -3.94 15.94 -15.19
N THR A 157 -3.51 15.38 -14.11
CA THR A 157 -3.97 15.63 -12.73
C THR A 157 -2.75 15.74 -11.83
N ASN A 158 -2.91 16.21 -10.59
CA ASN A 158 -1.82 16.25 -9.62
C ASN A 158 -1.17 14.86 -9.42
N GLN A 159 -1.98 13.81 -9.34
CA GLN A 159 -1.47 12.44 -9.17
C GLN A 159 -0.80 11.89 -10.43
N LEU A 160 -1.34 12.17 -11.64
CA LEU A 160 -0.71 11.77 -12.90
C LEU A 160 0.64 12.44 -13.11
N GLU A 161 0.74 13.74 -12.81
CA GLU A 161 1.99 14.49 -12.86
C GLU A 161 3.01 13.95 -11.86
N TYR A 162 2.55 13.67 -10.64
CA TYR A 162 3.39 13.09 -9.59
C TYR A 162 3.95 11.71 -9.98
N ASP A 163 3.11 10.80 -10.47
CA ASP A 163 3.54 9.46 -10.85
C ASP A 163 4.44 9.46 -12.10
N ASP A 164 4.27 10.42 -13.01
CA ASP A 164 5.21 10.63 -14.12
C ASP A 164 6.59 11.04 -13.61
N ASP A 165 6.69 11.93 -12.61
CA ASP A 165 7.98 12.30 -11.99
C ASP A 165 8.57 11.11 -11.21
N VAL A 166 7.76 10.36 -10.48
CA VAL A 166 8.20 9.14 -9.78
C VAL A 166 8.87 8.15 -10.73
N ALA A 167 8.22 7.84 -11.86
CA ALA A 167 8.76 6.93 -12.86
C ALA A 167 10.06 7.48 -13.49
N PHE A 168 10.07 8.77 -13.83
CA PHE A 168 11.24 9.43 -14.41
C PHE A 168 12.45 9.38 -13.46
N GLN A 169 12.27 9.70 -12.18
CA GLN A 169 13.35 9.66 -11.19
C GLN A 169 13.85 8.23 -10.94
N ALA A 170 12.95 7.25 -10.90
CA ALA A 170 13.30 5.83 -10.75
C ALA A 170 14.15 5.34 -11.92
N MET A 171 13.76 5.65 -13.17
CA MET A 171 14.53 5.29 -14.36
C MET A 171 15.90 5.97 -14.38
N GLN A 172 15.99 7.26 -14.04
CA GLN A 172 17.28 7.95 -13.92
C GLN A 172 18.18 7.30 -12.87
N LYS A 173 17.60 6.93 -11.70
CA LYS A 173 18.35 6.24 -10.65
C LYS A 173 18.89 4.89 -11.11
N LEU A 174 18.11 4.11 -11.84
CA LEU A 174 18.56 2.83 -12.40
C LEU A 174 19.75 3.01 -13.38
N TYR A 175 19.72 4.06 -14.23
CA TYR A 175 20.89 4.39 -15.07
C TYR A 175 22.09 4.79 -14.23
N ASP A 176 21.92 5.60 -13.16
CA ASP A 176 23.02 5.98 -12.27
C ASP A 176 23.63 4.75 -11.58
N LEU A 177 22.78 3.84 -11.07
CA LEU A 177 23.20 2.59 -10.45
C LEU A 177 23.94 1.67 -11.43
N SER A 178 23.53 1.64 -12.71
CA SER A 178 24.19 0.84 -13.75
C SER A 178 25.62 1.30 -14.07
N ARG A 179 25.96 2.55 -13.77
CA ARG A 179 27.30 3.10 -13.97
C ARG A 179 28.31 2.64 -12.92
N GLY A 180 27.83 1.98 -11.85
CA GLY A 180 28.68 1.25 -10.89
C GLY A 180 29.58 2.13 -10.01
N HIS A 181 29.21 3.39 -9.77
CA HIS A 181 30.04 4.32 -9.00
C HIS A 181 30.19 3.96 -7.51
N ASP A 182 29.18 3.29 -6.95
CA ASP A 182 29.16 2.90 -5.52
C ASP A 182 29.69 1.47 -5.28
N GLY A 183 29.37 0.54 -6.19
CA GLY A 183 29.75 -0.88 -6.08
C GLY A 183 28.98 -1.68 -5.01
N ARG A 184 28.12 -1.06 -4.24
CA ARG A 184 27.22 -1.73 -3.28
C ARG A 184 26.03 -2.36 -4.00
N PRO A 185 25.44 -3.46 -3.48
CA PRO A 185 24.10 -3.86 -3.89
C PRO A 185 23.11 -2.75 -3.51
N TRP A 186 22.02 -2.63 -4.27
CA TRP A 186 21.04 -1.58 -4.04
C TRP A 186 19.62 -2.12 -3.80
N CYS A 187 18.85 -1.36 -3.03
CA CYS A 187 17.41 -1.52 -2.92
C CYS A 187 16.73 -0.22 -3.35
N LEU A 188 16.02 -0.26 -4.49
CA LEU A 188 15.22 0.85 -4.98
C LEU A 188 13.74 0.55 -4.73
N THR A 189 13.09 1.39 -3.93
CA THR A 189 11.64 1.38 -3.77
C THR A 189 11.02 2.45 -4.69
N VAL A 190 10.10 2.02 -5.56
CA VAL A 190 9.32 2.91 -6.42
C VAL A 190 7.85 2.77 -6.03
N SER A 191 7.23 3.86 -5.64
CA SER A 191 5.89 3.83 -5.07
C SER A 191 4.97 4.85 -5.75
N PHE A 192 4.03 4.33 -6.55
CA PHE A 192 3.04 5.11 -7.30
C PHE A 192 1.81 5.44 -6.46
N THR A 193 1.13 6.51 -6.83
CA THR A 193 -0.15 6.90 -6.23
C THR A 193 -1.33 6.19 -6.88
N HIS A 194 -1.28 5.94 -8.20
CA HIS A 194 -2.37 5.23 -8.86
C HIS A 194 -2.38 3.73 -8.51
N PRO A 195 -3.61 3.12 -8.56
CA PRO A 195 -4.89 3.63 -9.07
C PRO A 195 -5.78 4.34 -8.02
N HIS A 196 -5.24 4.91 -6.94
CA HIS A 196 -5.98 5.66 -5.90
C HIS A 196 -6.93 6.72 -6.50
N ASP A 197 -8.08 6.97 -5.87
CA ASP A 197 -8.97 8.08 -6.23
C ASP A 197 -8.25 9.46 -6.11
N PRO A 198 -8.74 10.52 -6.82
CA PRO A 198 -9.94 10.63 -7.66
C PRO A 198 -9.89 9.78 -8.93
N PHE A 199 -11.04 9.20 -9.30
CA PHE A 199 -11.15 8.30 -10.44
C PHE A 199 -11.10 9.05 -11.78
N VAL A 200 -9.91 9.54 -12.13
CA VAL A 200 -9.64 10.30 -13.36
C VAL A 200 -8.48 9.67 -14.10
N ALA A 201 -8.66 9.40 -15.39
CA ALA A 201 -7.68 8.71 -16.20
C ALA A 201 -7.36 9.45 -17.51
N ARG A 202 -6.21 9.17 -18.11
CA ARG A 202 -5.89 9.65 -19.45
C ARG A 202 -6.73 8.95 -20.51
N ARG A 203 -7.15 9.69 -21.56
CA ARG A 203 -7.99 9.20 -22.66
C ARG A 203 -7.49 7.88 -23.23
N ARG A 204 -6.20 7.74 -23.52
CA ARG A 204 -5.62 6.53 -24.13
C ARG A 204 -5.82 5.25 -23.34
N TYR A 205 -5.87 5.33 -21.98
CA TYR A 205 -6.14 4.18 -21.13
C TYR A 205 -7.63 3.99 -20.88
N TRP A 206 -8.39 5.07 -20.78
CA TRP A 206 -9.84 5.04 -20.66
C TRP A 206 -10.49 4.28 -21.80
N ASP A 207 -10.02 4.49 -23.04
CA ASP A 207 -10.60 3.90 -24.24
C ASP A 207 -10.37 2.37 -24.32
N LEU A 208 -9.43 1.81 -23.54
CA LEU A 208 -9.20 0.37 -23.43
C LEU A 208 -10.35 -0.41 -22.75
N TYR A 209 -11.26 0.28 -22.04
CA TYR A 209 -12.28 -0.33 -21.18
C TYR A 209 -13.71 0.06 -21.57
N GLU A 210 -13.98 0.26 -22.86
CA GLU A 210 -15.34 0.58 -23.31
C GLU A 210 -16.32 -0.56 -23.02
N ASP A 211 -15.90 -1.80 -23.24
CA ASP A 211 -16.67 -3.02 -23.05
C ASP A 211 -16.27 -3.82 -21.79
N GLY A 212 -15.63 -3.18 -20.82
CA GLY A 212 -15.16 -3.85 -19.58
C GLY A 212 -16.27 -4.24 -18.61
N PRO A 213 -15.95 -5.04 -17.55
CA PRO A 213 -16.88 -5.43 -16.51
C PRO A 213 -17.10 -4.26 -15.53
N LEU A 214 -17.84 -3.24 -15.99
CA LEU A 214 -17.98 -1.97 -15.28
C LEU A 214 -19.10 -1.97 -14.21
N ASP A 215 -19.94 -2.98 -14.16
CA ASP A 215 -20.93 -3.13 -13.09
C ASP A 215 -20.33 -3.93 -11.93
N PRO A 216 -20.59 -3.57 -10.66
CA PRO A 216 -20.23 -4.37 -9.50
C PRO A 216 -20.87 -5.77 -9.54
N GLU A 217 -20.20 -6.77 -9.01
CA GLU A 217 -20.77 -8.12 -8.87
C GLU A 217 -21.76 -8.18 -7.69
N LEU A 218 -21.46 -7.44 -6.60
CA LEU A 218 -22.35 -7.29 -5.46
C LEU A 218 -23.19 -6.01 -5.61
N PRO A 219 -24.52 -6.13 -5.79
CA PRO A 219 -25.41 -4.97 -5.83
C PRO A 219 -25.34 -4.12 -4.56
N GLU A 220 -25.70 -2.84 -4.69
CA GLU A 220 -25.75 -1.91 -3.54
C GLU A 220 -26.64 -2.48 -2.42
N ILE A 221 -26.06 -2.57 -1.22
CA ILE A 221 -26.76 -2.96 0.00
C ILE A 221 -27.44 -1.71 0.57
N PRO A 222 -28.74 -1.75 0.92
CA PRO A 222 -29.40 -0.62 1.55
C PRO A 222 -28.68 -0.16 2.81
N TYR A 223 -28.53 1.15 2.99
CA TYR A 223 -27.79 1.71 4.14
C TYR A 223 -28.19 1.11 5.49
N ALA A 224 -29.49 0.85 5.72
CA ALA A 224 -29.97 0.29 6.97
C ALA A 224 -29.61 -1.20 7.20
N GLU A 225 -29.15 -1.89 6.15
CA GLU A 225 -28.75 -3.30 6.17
C GLU A 225 -27.21 -3.47 6.26
N LEU A 226 -26.45 -2.37 6.07
CA LEU A 226 -25.01 -2.36 6.25
C LEU A 226 -24.65 -2.57 7.72
N ASP A 227 -23.49 -3.17 7.96
CA ASP A 227 -22.90 -3.21 9.30
C ASP A 227 -22.61 -1.79 9.84
N PRO A 228 -22.53 -1.62 11.19
CA PRO A 228 -22.37 -0.29 11.79
C PRO A 228 -21.11 0.46 11.35
N HIS A 229 -20.00 -0.25 11.09
CA HIS A 229 -18.78 0.38 10.61
C HIS A 229 -18.94 0.89 9.18
N SER A 230 -19.50 0.09 8.28
CA SER A 230 -19.80 0.50 6.90
C SER A 230 -20.73 1.70 6.84
N GLN A 231 -21.75 1.77 7.72
CA GLN A 231 -22.62 2.95 7.84
C GLN A 231 -21.84 4.21 8.21
N ARG A 232 -20.93 4.12 9.20
CA ARG A 232 -20.07 5.24 9.61
C ARG A 232 -19.10 5.67 8.51
N LEU A 233 -18.56 4.73 7.72
CA LEU A 233 -17.69 5.05 6.58
C LEU A 233 -18.47 5.80 5.49
N MET A 234 -19.70 5.39 5.21
CA MET A 234 -20.58 6.10 4.27
C MET A 234 -20.83 7.55 4.72
N ASP A 235 -21.11 7.75 6.01
CA ASP A 235 -21.33 9.08 6.57
C ASP A 235 -20.05 9.93 6.54
N ALA A 236 -18.90 9.36 6.95
CA ALA A 236 -17.61 10.05 6.94
C ALA A 236 -17.12 10.40 5.52
N SER A 237 -17.62 9.73 4.49
CA SER A 237 -17.30 10.00 3.08
C SER A 237 -18.37 10.86 2.37
N ASN A 238 -19.31 11.46 3.12
CA ASN A 238 -20.39 12.31 2.61
C ASN A 238 -21.35 11.61 1.63
N ARG A 239 -21.58 10.30 1.76
CA ARG A 239 -22.47 9.56 0.84
C ARG A 239 -23.83 10.22 0.66
N ARG A 240 -24.40 10.80 1.73
CA ARG A 240 -25.73 11.43 1.73
C ARG A 240 -25.80 12.73 0.94
N GLU A 241 -24.65 13.35 0.63
CA GLU A 241 -24.60 14.60 -0.14
C GLU A 241 -24.57 14.34 -1.66
N PHE A 242 -24.45 13.08 -2.08
CA PHE A 242 -24.30 12.71 -3.49
C PHE A 242 -25.36 11.68 -3.90
N GLU A 243 -26.00 11.93 -5.04
CA GLU A 243 -26.80 10.92 -5.73
C GLU A 243 -25.88 10.14 -6.67
N ILE A 244 -25.64 8.88 -6.35
CA ILE A 244 -24.77 7.99 -7.15
C ILE A 244 -25.66 7.14 -8.05
N GLY A 245 -25.56 7.38 -9.34
CA GLY A 245 -26.23 6.57 -10.36
C GLY A 245 -25.33 5.45 -10.88
N ARG A 246 -25.95 4.49 -11.57
CA ARG A 246 -25.21 3.38 -12.22
C ARG A 246 -24.10 3.89 -13.14
N GLU A 247 -24.32 4.98 -13.85
CA GLU A 247 -23.33 5.54 -14.77
C GLU A 247 -22.12 6.13 -14.04
N ASP A 248 -22.32 6.71 -12.84
CA ASP A 248 -21.21 7.19 -12.01
C ASP A 248 -20.32 6.02 -11.54
N VAL A 249 -20.95 4.92 -11.12
CA VAL A 249 -20.26 3.68 -10.75
C VAL A 249 -19.44 3.16 -11.92
N ARG A 250 -20.04 3.03 -13.11
CA ARG A 250 -19.37 2.53 -14.32
C ARG A 250 -18.20 3.42 -14.74
N ARG A 251 -18.36 4.75 -14.69
CA ARG A 251 -17.28 5.69 -14.99
C ARG A 251 -16.13 5.58 -14.01
N SER A 252 -16.42 5.45 -12.72
CA SER A 252 -15.38 5.30 -11.69
C SER A 252 -14.59 4.00 -11.86
N ARG A 253 -15.27 2.88 -12.07
CA ARG A 253 -14.62 1.58 -12.35
C ARG A 253 -13.78 1.63 -13.62
N ARG A 254 -14.31 2.24 -14.69
CA ARG A 254 -13.57 2.44 -15.93
C ARG A 254 -12.29 3.25 -15.73
N ALA A 255 -12.36 4.37 -14.99
CA ALA A 255 -11.19 5.17 -14.67
C ALA A 255 -10.17 4.40 -13.82
N TYR A 256 -10.63 3.64 -12.84
CA TYR A 256 -9.77 2.83 -12.00
C TYR A 256 -9.01 1.75 -12.81
N PHE A 257 -9.70 1.01 -13.68
CA PHE A 257 -9.05 0.03 -14.57
C PHE A 257 -8.08 0.70 -15.55
N ALA A 258 -8.45 1.86 -16.07
CA ALA A 258 -7.57 2.67 -16.92
C ALA A 258 -6.30 3.13 -16.19
N ASN A 259 -6.42 3.48 -14.91
CA ASN A 259 -5.28 3.84 -14.06
C ASN A 259 -4.40 2.64 -13.71
N ILE A 260 -4.94 1.41 -13.64
CA ILE A 260 -4.12 0.19 -13.56
C ILE A 260 -3.27 0.03 -14.82
N SER A 261 -3.85 0.24 -16.00
CA SER A 261 -3.08 0.19 -17.28
C SER A 261 -2.02 1.29 -17.36
N TYR A 262 -2.30 2.48 -16.85
CA TYR A 262 -1.32 3.55 -16.75
C TYR A 262 -0.12 3.17 -15.89
N VAL A 263 -0.37 2.61 -14.72
CA VAL A 263 0.70 2.15 -13.81
C VAL A 263 1.46 0.96 -14.42
N ASP A 264 0.76 0.06 -15.11
CA ASP A 264 1.39 -1.05 -15.83
C ASP A 264 2.42 -0.54 -16.86
N ASP A 265 2.08 0.50 -17.65
CA ASP A 265 3.01 1.12 -18.58
C ASP A 265 4.22 1.72 -17.86
N LYS A 266 4.02 2.43 -16.73
CA LYS A 266 5.13 2.99 -15.92
C LYS A 266 6.05 1.93 -15.36
N ILE A 267 5.48 0.84 -14.86
CA ILE A 267 6.25 -0.33 -14.41
C ILE A 267 7.00 -0.95 -15.58
N GLY A 268 6.37 -1.07 -16.75
CA GLY A 268 7.01 -1.54 -17.97
C GLY A 268 8.24 -0.72 -18.35
N GLU A 269 8.12 0.63 -18.34
CA GLU A 269 9.24 1.55 -18.62
C GLU A 269 10.43 1.33 -17.65
N ILE A 270 10.16 1.10 -16.35
CA ILE A 270 11.19 0.83 -15.33
C ILE A 270 11.85 -0.53 -15.54
N LEU A 271 11.04 -1.57 -15.79
CA LEU A 271 11.55 -2.93 -16.04
C LEU A 271 12.39 -2.98 -17.33
N ASP A 272 12.01 -2.24 -18.36
CA ASP A 272 12.78 -2.09 -19.59
C ASP A 272 14.16 -1.46 -19.35
N VAL A 273 14.25 -0.45 -18.47
CA VAL A 273 15.55 0.14 -18.08
C VAL A 273 16.40 -0.89 -17.33
N LEU A 274 15.81 -1.63 -16.39
CA LEU A 274 16.51 -2.69 -15.65
C LEU A 274 17.10 -3.73 -16.60
N GLU A 275 16.33 -4.19 -17.60
CA GLU A 275 16.76 -5.16 -18.58
C GLU A 275 17.86 -4.60 -19.51
N ARG A 276 17.66 -3.40 -20.08
CA ARG A 276 18.65 -2.73 -20.97
C ARG A 276 19.98 -2.47 -20.25
N THR A 277 19.93 -2.15 -18.96
CA THR A 277 21.14 -1.93 -18.15
C THR A 277 21.76 -3.23 -17.64
N ARG A 278 21.15 -4.39 -17.95
CA ARG A 278 21.62 -5.74 -17.55
C ARG A 278 21.84 -5.86 -16.03
N GLN A 279 21.01 -5.18 -15.26
CA GLN A 279 21.02 -5.28 -13.81
C GLN A 279 20.08 -6.41 -13.39
N GLU A 280 20.61 -7.39 -12.67
CA GLU A 280 19.80 -8.42 -12.03
C GLU A 280 19.28 -7.90 -10.69
N ALA A 281 18.00 -8.13 -10.41
CA ALA A 281 17.36 -7.76 -9.15
C ALA A 281 16.24 -8.73 -8.79
N THR A 282 16.05 -8.94 -7.50
CA THR A 282 14.78 -9.48 -7.00
C THR A 282 13.73 -8.38 -7.07
N ILE A 283 12.61 -8.66 -7.75
CA ILE A 283 11.52 -7.71 -7.98
C ILE A 283 10.36 -8.10 -7.06
N VAL A 284 9.90 -7.16 -6.25
CA VAL A 284 8.72 -7.29 -5.40
C VAL A 284 7.65 -6.32 -5.90
N PHE A 285 6.46 -6.82 -6.24
CA PHE A 285 5.31 -6.00 -6.60
C PHE A 285 4.21 -6.17 -5.56
N LEU A 286 3.67 -5.06 -5.05
CA LEU A 286 2.59 -5.06 -4.05
C LEU A 286 1.73 -3.80 -4.13
N SER A 287 0.56 -3.85 -3.45
CA SER A 287 -0.20 -2.66 -3.04
C SER A 287 -0.19 -2.52 -1.51
N ASP A 288 -0.38 -1.29 -1.03
CA ASP A 288 -0.52 -1.02 0.40
C ASP A 288 -1.87 -1.48 0.97
N HIS A 289 -2.96 -1.26 0.25
CA HIS A 289 -4.32 -1.75 0.52
C HIS A 289 -5.14 -1.80 -0.78
N GLY A 290 -6.40 -2.25 -0.69
CA GLY A 290 -7.29 -2.35 -1.84
C GLY A 290 -8.27 -1.18 -1.99
N GLU A 291 -9.32 -1.42 -2.79
CA GLU A 291 -10.42 -0.50 -3.14
C GLU A 291 -11.71 -1.30 -3.29
N MET A 292 -12.83 -0.83 -2.71
CA MET A 292 -14.12 -1.51 -2.77
C MET A 292 -14.81 -1.42 -4.13
N LEU A 293 -14.57 -0.39 -4.91
CA LEU A 293 -15.07 -0.20 -6.30
C LEU A 293 -16.58 -0.31 -6.46
N GLY A 294 -17.35 0.07 -5.44
CA GLY A 294 -18.80 0.05 -5.49
C GLY A 294 -19.44 -1.30 -5.17
N GLU A 295 -18.66 -2.32 -4.81
CA GLU A 295 -19.19 -3.61 -4.36
C GLU A 295 -20.03 -3.40 -3.07
N GLY A 296 -21.28 -3.84 -3.08
CA GLY A 296 -22.23 -3.55 -2.01
C GLY A 296 -22.59 -2.07 -1.82
N GLY A 297 -22.22 -1.20 -2.77
CA GLY A 297 -22.35 0.26 -2.65
C GLY A 297 -21.19 0.91 -1.89
N LEU A 298 -20.21 0.14 -1.44
CA LEU A 298 -19.03 0.62 -0.69
C LEU A 298 -17.92 1.08 -1.64
N TRP A 299 -17.19 2.12 -1.23
CA TRP A 299 -16.10 2.71 -1.97
C TRP A 299 -14.89 2.93 -1.09
N PHE A 300 -13.74 3.13 -1.75
CA PHE A 300 -12.47 3.35 -1.07
C PHE A 300 -12.00 2.11 -0.30
N LYS A 301 -11.52 2.30 0.89
CA LYS A 301 -10.91 1.31 1.78
C LYS A 301 -11.49 1.41 3.18
N MET A 302 -10.68 1.20 4.22
CA MET A 302 -11.04 1.42 5.63
C MET A 302 -11.98 0.36 6.21
N SER A 303 -12.22 -0.72 5.48
CA SER A 303 -12.97 -1.90 5.95
C SER A 303 -12.12 -3.15 5.80
N PHE A 304 -12.51 -4.24 6.47
CA PHE A 304 -11.81 -5.52 6.32
C PHE A 304 -12.35 -6.36 5.15
N ARG A 305 -13.31 -5.86 4.37
CA ARG A 305 -13.83 -6.55 3.18
C ARG A 305 -12.71 -6.88 2.20
N GLU A 306 -12.85 -7.99 1.45
CA GLU A 306 -11.83 -8.48 0.52
C GLU A 306 -11.37 -7.40 -0.46
N GLY A 307 -12.28 -6.60 -1.02
CA GLY A 307 -11.94 -5.50 -1.92
C GLY A 307 -10.98 -4.49 -1.32
N SER A 308 -11.12 -4.20 -0.02
CA SER A 308 -10.33 -3.21 0.72
C SER A 308 -9.05 -3.79 1.33
N SER A 309 -9.08 -5.04 1.81
CA SER A 309 -7.99 -5.62 2.61
C SER A 309 -7.08 -6.56 1.84
N ARG A 310 -7.56 -7.20 0.77
CA ARG A 310 -6.74 -8.07 -0.08
C ARG A 310 -5.97 -7.27 -1.10
N VAL A 311 -4.69 -7.59 -1.27
CA VAL A 311 -3.75 -6.87 -2.15
C VAL A 311 -3.00 -7.84 -3.06
N PRO A 312 -2.54 -7.41 -4.25
CA PRO A 312 -1.60 -8.20 -5.02
C PRO A 312 -0.24 -8.27 -4.30
N LEU A 313 0.41 -9.43 -4.37
CA LEU A 313 1.79 -9.62 -3.93
C LEU A 313 2.47 -10.64 -4.84
N MET A 314 3.56 -10.23 -5.49
CA MET A 314 4.35 -11.05 -6.39
C MET A 314 5.83 -10.83 -6.13
N ILE A 315 6.63 -11.89 -6.12
CA ILE A 315 8.09 -11.83 -5.98
C ILE A 315 8.75 -12.63 -7.10
N ALA A 316 9.66 -12.00 -7.85
CA ALA A 316 10.40 -12.61 -8.93
C ALA A 316 11.91 -12.40 -8.71
N GLY A 317 12.71 -13.43 -8.90
CA GLY A 317 14.18 -13.38 -8.74
C GLY A 317 14.75 -14.72 -8.33
N ASP A 318 16.05 -14.76 -8.11
CA ASP A 318 16.72 -15.98 -7.65
C ASP A 318 16.15 -16.44 -6.31
N GLY A 319 15.88 -17.75 -6.22
CA GLY A 319 15.25 -18.35 -5.02
C GLY A 319 13.74 -18.28 -4.98
N TRP A 320 13.07 -17.60 -5.93
CA TRP A 320 11.62 -17.47 -6.04
C TRP A 320 11.10 -18.22 -7.26
N ALA A 321 10.63 -19.45 -7.06
CA ALA A 321 10.10 -20.26 -8.15
C ALA A 321 8.76 -19.70 -8.67
N PRO A 322 8.57 -19.54 -9.99
CA PRO A 322 7.26 -19.18 -10.53
C PRO A 322 6.18 -20.19 -10.09
N GLY A 323 5.10 -19.66 -9.55
CA GLY A 323 4.01 -20.49 -9.04
C GLY A 323 3.03 -19.70 -8.19
N ARG A 324 1.95 -20.36 -7.76
CA ARG A 324 0.89 -19.81 -6.94
C ARG A 324 0.95 -20.37 -5.52
N VAL A 325 0.89 -19.48 -4.53
CA VAL A 325 0.88 -19.81 -3.09
C VAL A 325 -0.51 -19.50 -2.54
N GLU A 326 -1.18 -20.51 -1.97
CA GLU A 326 -2.55 -20.38 -1.44
C GLU A 326 -2.58 -19.97 0.04
N THR A 327 -1.49 -20.19 0.76
CA THR A 327 -1.41 -19.80 2.18
C THR A 327 -1.62 -18.28 2.33
N PRO A 328 -2.59 -17.84 3.17
CA PRO A 328 -2.77 -16.42 3.44
C PRO A 328 -1.50 -15.80 4.03
N VAL A 329 -1.07 -14.66 3.48
CA VAL A 329 0.11 -13.91 3.92
C VAL A 329 -0.24 -12.44 4.15
N SER A 330 0.64 -11.72 4.81
CA SER A 330 0.47 -10.28 5.04
C SER A 330 1.63 -9.49 4.43
N THR A 331 1.38 -8.27 4.00
CA THR A 331 2.47 -7.40 3.53
C THR A 331 3.40 -6.96 4.67
N VAL A 332 3.03 -7.16 5.94
CA VAL A 332 3.96 -7.02 7.08
C VAL A 332 5.14 -8.01 7.00
N ASP A 333 4.95 -9.13 6.30
CA ASP A 333 5.97 -10.16 6.09
C ASP A 333 7.12 -9.69 5.15
N LEU A 334 6.92 -8.57 4.45
CA LEU A 334 7.92 -8.06 3.50
C LEU A 334 9.19 -7.53 4.17
N ALA A 335 9.10 -6.90 5.33
CA ALA A 335 10.31 -6.39 5.99
C ALA A 335 11.30 -7.50 6.36
N PRO A 336 10.91 -8.59 7.06
CA PRO A 336 11.81 -9.71 7.30
C PRO A 336 12.21 -10.44 6.01
N THR A 337 11.34 -10.53 5.01
CA THR A 337 11.65 -11.14 3.70
C THR A 337 12.73 -10.36 2.95
N LEU A 338 12.60 -9.03 2.84
CA LEU A 338 13.59 -8.16 2.20
C LEU A 338 14.93 -8.18 2.94
N ALA A 339 14.90 -8.20 4.28
CA ALA A 339 16.09 -8.34 5.09
C ALA A 339 16.80 -9.68 4.84
N ALA A 340 16.06 -10.79 4.73
CA ALA A 340 16.58 -12.11 4.41
C ALA A 340 17.17 -12.17 2.99
N ILE A 341 16.48 -11.63 1.98
CA ILE A 341 16.99 -11.51 0.60
C ILE A 341 18.31 -10.73 0.58
N GLY A 342 18.40 -9.65 1.35
CA GLY A 342 19.59 -8.82 1.47
C GLY A 342 20.71 -9.44 2.31
N GLY A 343 20.53 -10.62 2.89
CA GLY A 343 21.52 -11.29 3.72
C GLY A 343 21.77 -10.60 5.07
N ALA A 344 20.78 -9.88 5.60
CA ALA A 344 20.85 -9.29 6.93
C ALA A 344 20.93 -10.37 8.02
N ASP A 345 21.52 -10.02 9.17
CA ASP A 345 21.50 -10.89 10.35
C ASP A 345 20.08 -11.00 10.90
N MET A 346 19.39 -12.10 10.62
CA MET A 346 18.01 -12.32 11.03
C MET A 346 17.83 -12.38 12.55
N ALA A 347 18.88 -12.69 13.32
CA ALA A 347 18.82 -12.59 14.79
C ALA A 347 18.66 -11.14 15.26
N GLY A 348 19.17 -10.18 14.48
CA GLY A 348 18.97 -8.75 14.71
C GLY A 348 17.64 -8.20 14.14
N VAL A 349 17.01 -8.88 13.19
CA VAL A 349 15.74 -8.47 12.55
C VAL A 349 14.53 -8.98 13.32
N THR A 350 14.50 -10.28 13.63
CA THR A 350 13.33 -10.98 14.20
C THR A 350 12.72 -10.31 15.45
N PRO A 351 13.48 -9.78 16.41
CA PRO A 351 12.90 -9.12 17.59
C PRO A 351 12.08 -7.87 17.26
N TRP A 352 12.28 -7.29 16.08
CA TRP A 352 11.66 -6.06 15.64
C TRP A 352 10.52 -6.26 14.64
N THR A 353 10.18 -7.51 14.30
CA THR A 353 9.11 -7.80 13.32
C THR A 353 8.02 -8.68 13.91
N ASP A 354 6.78 -8.46 13.44
CA ASP A 354 5.61 -9.33 13.67
C ASP A 354 5.35 -10.22 12.46
N GLY A 355 5.97 -9.88 11.32
CA GLY A 355 5.93 -10.65 10.08
C GLY A 355 6.91 -11.81 10.08
N VAL A 356 6.77 -12.68 9.07
CA VAL A 356 7.64 -13.83 8.83
C VAL A 356 8.34 -13.71 7.47
N ASP A 357 9.49 -14.37 7.31
CA ASP A 357 10.09 -14.52 5.97
C ASP A 357 9.17 -15.36 5.07
N LEU A 358 8.86 -14.85 3.89
CA LEU A 358 7.96 -15.50 2.93
C LEU A 358 8.62 -16.64 2.14
N ALA A 359 9.94 -16.76 2.10
CA ALA A 359 10.61 -17.81 1.34
C ALA A 359 10.26 -19.22 1.85
N PRO A 360 10.26 -19.51 3.17
CA PRO A 360 9.75 -20.78 3.68
C PRO A 360 8.27 -21.02 3.38
N VAL A 361 7.43 -19.97 3.45
CA VAL A 361 5.99 -20.06 3.16
C VAL A 361 5.77 -20.40 1.68
N ALA A 362 6.50 -19.78 0.77
CA ALA A 362 6.47 -20.08 -0.66
C ALA A 362 6.89 -21.53 -0.97
N ALA A 363 7.74 -22.14 -0.13
CA ALA A 363 8.13 -23.53 -0.21
C ALA A 363 7.13 -24.50 0.46
N GLY A 364 5.95 -24.03 0.89
CA GLY A 364 4.90 -24.84 1.53
C GLY A 364 4.98 -24.90 3.06
N GLY A 365 5.77 -24.02 3.68
CA GLY A 365 5.83 -23.87 5.13
C GLY A 365 4.56 -23.24 5.72
N GLU A 366 4.41 -23.38 7.02
CA GLU A 366 3.27 -22.82 7.76
C GLU A 366 3.52 -21.32 8.09
N ARG A 367 2.41 -20.59 8.23
CA ARG A 367 2.36 -19.22 8.72
C ARG A 367 1.24 -19.07 9.76
N PRO A 368 1.47 -18.28 10.84
CA PRO A 368 0.39 -17.93 11.75
C PRO A 368 -0.76 -17.19 11.03
N PRO A 369 -1.99 -17.19 11.59
CA PRO A 369 -3.11 -16.45 11.00
C PRO A 369 -2.77 -14.99 10.73
N VAL A 370 -3.18 -14.48 9.56
CA VAL A 370 -3.00 -13.07 9.19
C VAL A 370 -3.81 -12.20 10.13
N GLY A 371 -3.19 -11.16 10.68
CA GLY A 371 -3.87 -10.11 11.42
C GLY A 371 -3.99 -8.84 10.58
N ILE A 372 -5.11 -8.13 10.73
CA ILE A 372 -5.35 -6.81 10.15
C ILE A 372 -5.88 -5.91 11.25
N GLU A 373 -5.42 -4.66 11.34
CA GLU A 373 -5.77 -3.71 12.40
C GLU A 373 -6.30 -2.40 11.79
N TYR A 374 -7.31 -1.82 12.43
CA TYR A 374 -7.86 -0.54 11.99
C TYR A 374 -8.31 0.32 13.17
N ALA A 375 -7.90 1.58 13.20
CA ALA A 375 -8.21 2.52 14.27
C ALA A 375 -8.23 3.99 13.76
N ALA A 376 -8.94 4.23 12.65
CA ALA A 376 -8.91 5.52 11.96
C ALA A 376 -10.34 6.06 11.70
N GLU A 377 -10.53 6.74 10.59
CA GLU A 377 -11.78 7.37 10.18
C GLU A 377 -12.95 6.36 10.10
N GLY A 378 -14.13 6.76 10.52
CA GLY A 378 -15.33 5.91 10.54
C GLY A 378 -15.33 4.86 11.66
N SER A 379 -14.20 4.66 12.38
CA SER A 379 -14.15 3.83 13.56
C SER A 379 -14.46 4.64 14.83
N VAL A 380 -14.87 3.96 15.90
CA VAL A 380 -15.13 4.53 17.24
C VAL A 380 -14.42 3.77 18.34
N ALA A 381 -13.82 2.64 17.98
CA ALA A 381 -13.01 1.77 18.80
C ALA A 381 -12.03 1.00 17.92
N PRO A 382 -10.96 0.41 18.46
CA PRO A 382 -10.04 -0.43 17.70
C PRO A 382 -10.76 -1.63 17.09
N MET A 383 -10.49 -1.89 15.82
CA MET A 383 -11.00 -3.05 15.08
C MET A 383 -9.85 -3.97 14.70
N VAL A 384 -10.09 -5.27 14.75
CA VAL A 384 -9.12 -6.29 14.35
C VAL A 384 -9.78 -7.35 13.49
N CYS A 385 -8.99 -7.91 12.56
CA CYS A 385 -9.42 -9.02 11.73
C CYS A 385 -8.36 -10.12 11.73
N LEU A 386 -8.81 -11.38 11.67
CA LEU A 386 -7.99 -12.57 11.51
C LEU A 386 -8.40 -13.32 10.24
N VAL A 387 -7.41 -13.72 9.44
CA VAL A 387 -7.62 -14.63 8.30
C VAL A 387 -6.82 -15.90 8.51
N GLU A 388 -7.50 -17.04 8.51
CA GLU A 388 -6.90 -18.37 8.65
C GLU A 388 -7.50 -19.34 7.62
N GLY A 389 -6.71 -19.76 6.63
CA GLY A 389 -7.19 -20.53 5.49
C GLY A 389 -8.31 -19.77 4.75
N ARG A 390 -9.50 -20.34 4.70
CA ARG A 390 -10.68 -19.74 4.06
C ARG A 390 -11.55 -18.89 5.00
N TRP A 391 -11.21 -18.86 6.29
CA TRP A 391 -12.02 -18.20 7.31
C TRP A 391 -11.51 -16.81 7.61
N LYS A 392 -12.44 -15.89 7.75
CA LYS A 392 -12.18 -14.51 8.11
C LYS A 392 -13.08 -14.07 9.26
N TYR A 393 -12.46 -13.53 10.31
CA TYR A 393 -13.14 -13.12 11.52
C TYR A 393 -12.80 -11.67 11.86
N THR A 394 -13.80 -10.87 12.20
CA THR A 394 -13.67 -9.47 12.61
C THR A 394 -14.20 -9.28 14.02
N ALA A 395 -13.46 -8.52 14.84
CA ALA A 395 -13.87 -8.13 16.18
C ALA A 395 -13.66 -6.62 16.41
N CYS A 396 -14.65 -6.03 17.08
CA CYS A 396 -14.65 -4.65 17.57
C CYS A 396 -15.36 -4.62 18.92
N PRO A 397 -14.89 -3.86 19.92
CA PRO A 397 -15.55 -3.80 21.25
C PRO A 397 -16.98 -3.27 21.22
N VAL A 398 -17.37 -2.53 20.18
CA VAL A 398 -18.66 -1.82 20.11
C VAL A 398 -19.54 -2.28 18.96
N ASP A 399 -19.00 -3.00 17.99
CA ASP A 399 -19.74 -3.52 16.83
C ASP A 399 -19.92 -5.03 16.95
N PRO A 400 -20.95 -5.61 16.30
CA PRO A 400 -21.10 -7.06 16.22
C PRO A 400 -19.88 -7.76 15.61
N GLU A 401 -19.55 -8.94 16.12
CA GLU A 401 -18.54 -9.80 15.50
C GLU A 401 -19.01 -10.31 14.14
N GLU A 402 -18.04 -10.53 13.25
CA GLU A 402 -18.31 -11.09 11.92
C GLU A 402 -17.43 -12.32 11.70
N LEU A 403 -18.00 -13.33 11.04
CA LEU A 403 -17.32 -14.56 10.62
C LEU A 403 -17.76 -14.91 9.22
N TYR A 404 -16.82 -15.07 8.29
CA TYR A 404 -17.10 -15.39 6.89
C TYR A 404 -16.32 -16.61 6.42
N ASP A 405 -16.91 -17.38 5.50
CA ASP A 405 -16.30 -18.47 4.75
C ASP A 405 -15.99 -17.98 3.32
N LEU A 406 -14.82 -17.41 3.10
CA LEU A 406 -14.42 -16.79 1.84
C LEU A 406 -14.44 -17.74 0.63
N GLN A 407 -14.39 -19.04 0.84
CA GLN A 407 -14.49 -20.03 -0.24
C GLN A 407 -15.93 -20.15 -0.76
N ASN A 408 -16.92 -20.10 0.12
CA ASN A 408 -18.33 -20.25 -0.22
C ASN A 408 -19.03 -18.90 -0.37
N ASP A 409 -18.50 -17.86 0.27
CA ASP A 409 -19.00 -16.49 0.26
C ASP A 409 -17.87 -15.49 0.06
N PRO A 410 -17.33 -15.36 -1.17
CA PRO A 410 -16.21 -14.46 -1.46
C PRO A 410 -16.56 -12.97 -1.34
N TRP A 411 -17.86 -12.65 -1.26
CA TRP A 411 -18.35 -11.29 -1.10
C TRP A 411 -18.75 -10.92 0.34
N GLU A 412 -18.55 -11.87 1.30
CA GLU A 412 -18.79 -11.62 2.73
C GLU A 412 -20.22 -11.12 3.03
N ARG A 413 -21.22 -11.79 2.43
CA ARG A 413 -22.64 -11.43 2.53
C ARG A 413 -23.31 -12.04 3.75
N ASP A 414 -22.91 -13.26 4.11
CA ASP A 414 -23.57 -14.06 5.13
C ASP A 414 -22.71 -14.14 6.39
N ASN A 415 -22.97 -13.26 7.37
CA ASN A 415 -22.26 -13.29 8.65
C ASN A 415 -22.65 -14.55 9.45
N LEU A 416 -21.69 -15.45 9.64
CA LEU A 416 -21.85 -16.73 10.32
C LEU A 416 -21.63 -16.67 11.84
N ALA A 417 -21.31 -15.50 12.42
CA ALA A 417 -20.96 -15.36 13.84
C ALA A 417 -22.11 -15.75 14.79
N GLY A 418 -23.36 -15.61 14.35
CA GLY A 418 -24.57 -16.05 15.09
C GLY A 418 -25.21 -17.32 14.56
N ALA A 419 -24.67 -17.96 13.52
CA ALA A 419 -25.29 -19.08 12.86
C ALA A 419 -25.02 -20.40 13.60
N PRO A 420 -26.02 -21.29 13.69
CA PRO A 420 -25.84 -22.62 14.32
C PRO A 420 -24.76 -23.45 13.63
N GLY A 421 -23.90 -24.10 14.42
CA GLY A 421 -22.84 -24.99 13.93
C GLY A 421 -21.47 -24.31 13.76
N TYR A 422 -21.38 -22.99 13.94
CA TYR A 422 -20.11 -22.23 13.84
C TYR A 422 -19.55 -21.81 15.19
N GLU A 423 -20.17 -22.18 16.31
CA GLU A 423 -19.79 -21.75 17.68
C GLU A 423 -18.34 -22.14 18.02
N GLY A 424 -17.92 -23.34 17.58
CA GLY A 424 -16.54 -23.80 17.81
C GLY A 424 -15.52 -22.99 17.01
N ARG A 425 -15.85 -22.61 15.78
CA ARG A 425 -15.00 -21.77 14.93
C ARG A 425 -14.91 -20.36 15.48
N LEU A 426 -16.04 -19.78 15.88
CA LEU A 426 -16.10 -18.46 16.48
C LEU A 426 -15.29 -18.40 17.77
N LYS A 427 -15.42 -19.43 18.65
CA LYS A 427 -14.61 -19.53 19.86
C LYS A 427 -13.12 -19.58 19.57
N HIS A 428 -12.69 -20.35 18.56
CA HIS A 428 -11.28 -20.42 18.16
C HIS A 428 -10.74 -19.04 17.79
N PHE A 429 -11.45 -18.27 16.95
CA PHE A 429 -11.01 -16.93 16.57
C PHE A 429 -11.05 -15.92 17.72
N ARG A 430 -12.04 -16.00 18.60
CA ARG A 430 -12.08 -15.18 19.84
C ARG A 430 -10.86 -15.42 20.72
N ASP A 431 -10.49 -16.69 20.90
CA ASP A 431 -9.33 -17.08 21.71
C ASP A 431 -8.03 -16.55 21.06
N LEU A 432 -7.89 -16.65 19.75
CA LEU A 432 -6.74 -16.09 19.00
C LEU A 432 -6.67 -14.57 19.10
N ALA A 433 -7.80 -13.88 18.92
CA ALA A 433 -7.86 -12.43 19.02
C ALA A 433 -7.52 -11.93 20.41
N ALA A 434 -8.09 -12.56 21.44
CA ALA A 434 -7.81 -12.23 22.86
C ALA A 434 -6.36 -12.50 23.26
N ALA A 435 -5.71 -13.52 22.65
CA ALA A 435 -4.30 -13.80 22.90
C ALA A 435 -3.36 -12.77 22.22
N ARG A 436 -3.81 -12.14 21.13
CA ARG A 436 -2.99 -11.25 20.31
C ARG A 436 -3.16 -9.77 20.67
N TRP A 437 -4.38 -9.33 21.04
CA TRP A 437 -4.70 -7.92 21.21
C TRP A 437 -5.36 -7.61 22.55
N ASP A 438 -4.94 -6.51 23.15
CA ASP A 438 -5.63 -5.82 24.25
C ASP A 438 -6.33 -4.58 23.67
N LEU A 439 -7.58 -4.77 23.20
CA LEU A 439 -8.34 -3.72 22.53
C LEU A 439 -8.70 -2.57 23.48
N GLY A 440 -8.86 -2.84 24.79
CA GLY A 440 -9.12 -1.78 25.77
C GLY A 440 -7.92 -0.83 25.91
N ARG A 441 -6.73 -1.40 26.07
CA ARG A 441 -5.50 -0.60 26.11
C ARG A 441 -5.26 0.14 24.80
N THR A 442 -5.52 -0.50 23.66
CA THR A 442 -5.36 0.13 22.33
C THR A 442 -6.32 1.31 22.17
N ASP A 443 -7.59 1.20 22.64
CA ASP A 443 -8.54 2.31 22.63
C ASP A 443 -8.03 3.54 23.41
N ASP A 444 -7.52 3.30 24.63
CA ASP A 444 -6.94 4.37 25.45
C ASP A 444 -5.74 5.04 24.74
N GLU A 445 -4.85 4.25 24.14
CA GLU A 445 -3.66 4.75 23.43
C GLU A 445 -4.03 5.55 22.19
N VAL A 446 -5.00 5.10 21.38
CA VAL A 446 -5.47 5.82 20.18
C VAL A 446 -6.10 7.16 20.57
N ARG A 447 -7.01 7.16 21.57
CA ARG A 447 -7.64 8.40 22.04
C ARG A 447 -6.63 9.39 22.62
N ALA A 448 -5.65 8.92 23.37
CA ALA A 448 -4.57 9.76 23.86
C ALA A 448 -3.73 10.36 22.72
N SER A 449 -3.42 9.57 21.69
CA SER A 449 -2.71 10.02 20.49
C SER A 449 -3.50 11.09 19.74
N GLN A 450 -4.80 10.87 19.49
CA GLN A 450 -5.67 11.87 18.84
C GLN A 450 -5.73 13.17 19.64
N ALA A 451 -5.93 13.08 20.97
CA ALA A 451 -6.00 14.24 21.84
C ALA A 451 -4.71 15.07 21.83
N ALA A 452 -3.55 14.41 21.85
CA ALA A 452 -2.25 15.10 21.78
C ALA A 452 -2.07 15.82 20.44
N ARG A 453 -2.38 15.17 19.31
CA ARG A 453 -2.27 15.76 17.97
C ARG A 453 -3.22 16.94 17.77
N TRP A 454 -4.42 16.93 18.35
CA TRP A 454 -5.33 18.08 18.38
C TRP A 454 -4.83 19.28 19.18
N VAL A 455 -3.83 19.11 20.05
CA VAL A 455 -3.11 20.21 20.69
C VAL A 455 -1.96 20.69 19.82
N VAL A 456 -1.20 19.75 19.27
CA VAL A 456 0.04 20.06 18.52
C VAL A 456 -0.28 20.71 17.17
N TYR A 457 -1.20 20.16 16.37
CA TYR A 457 -1.47 20.62 15.01
C TYR A 457 -1.89 22.09 14.92
N PRO A 458 -2.86 22.60 15.71
CA PRO A 458 -3.19 24.02 15.69
C PRO A 458 -2.03 24.92 16.09
N ALA A 459 -1.17 24.45 17.00
CA ALA A 459 0.02 25.23 17.43
C ALA A 459 1.04 25.34 16.30
N LEU A 460 1.28 24.28 15.53
CA LEU A 460 2.16 24.30 14.36
C LEU A 460 1.67 25.29 13.28
N ARG A 461 0.35 25.54 13.23
CA ARG A 461 -0.27 26.47 12.27
C ARG A 461 -0.29 27.93 12.74
N GLN A 462 0.15 28.20 13.96
CA GLN A 462 0.25 29.58 14.48
C GLN A 462 1.58 30.22 14.09
N GLY A 463 1.53 31.44 13.54
CA GLY A 463 2.74 32.15 13.12
C GLY A 463 3.38 31.56 11.86
N GLY A 464 4.66 31.24 11.92
CA GLY A 464 5.39 30.63 10.81
C GLY A 464 5.21 29.11 10.79
N TYR A 465 4.52 28.60 9.79
CA TYR A 465 4.40 27.14 9.58
C TYR A 465 5.68 26.59 8.94
N TYR A 466 6.27 25.58 9.54
CA TYR A 466 7.39 24.84 9.00
C TYR A 466 6.92 23.43 8.61
N PRO A 467 6.79 23.11 7.31
CA PRO A 467 6.34 21.79 6.87
C PRO A 467 7.41 20.73 7.14
N TRP A 468 6.97 19.52 7.48
CA TRP A 468 7.85 18.35 7.57
C TRP A 468 8.04 17.66 6.21
N ASP A 469 7.43 18.17 5.15
CA ASP A 469 7.49 17.62 3.81
C ASP A 469 8.93 17.54 3.30
N TRP A 470 9.25 16.42 2.65
CA TRP A 470 10.57 16.23 2.07
C TRP A 470 10.78 17.17 0.87
N GLN A 471 11.89 17.87 0.88
CA GLN A 471 12.33 18.71 -0.24
C GLN A 471 13.54 18.05 -0.90
N PRO A 472 13.39 17.39 -2.06
CA PRO A 472 14.52 16.79 -2.75
C PRO A 472 15.45 17.89 -3.23
N LEU A 473 16.69 17.88 -2.73
CA LEU A 473 17.73 18.80 -3.17
C LEU A 473 18.32 18.28 -4.49
N ARG A 474 18.27 19.11 -5.52
CA ARG A 474 18.92 18.84 -6.80
C ARG A 474 20.00 19.88 -7.03
N ASN A 475 21.25 19.47 -6.86
CA ASN A 475 22.39 20.30 -7.16
C ASN A 475 22.68 20.19 -8.67
N ALA A 476 22.60 21.30 -9.42
CA ALA A 476 22.85 21.33 -10.86
C ALA A 476 24.24 20.79 -11.22
N SER A 477 25.25 21.02 -10.36
CA SER A 477 26.61 20.51 -10.57
C SER A 477 26.73 18.98 -10.44
N GLU A 478 25.77 18.32 -9.82
CA GLU A 478 25.73 16.85 -9.70
C GLU A 478 24.97 16.19 -10.84
N ARG A 479 24.13 16.93 -11.58
CA ARG A 479 23.27 16.34 -12.62
C ARG A 479 23.60 16.86 -14.03
N TYR A 480 23.56 18.15 -14.30
CA TYR A 480 23.70 18.69 -15.64
C TYR A 480 24.81 19.76 -15.75
N MET A 481 24.90 20.69 -14.84
CA MET A 481 25.84 21.81 -14.86
C MET A 481 27.17 21.45 -14.16
N ARG A 482 27.93 20.57 -14.79
CA ARG A 482 29.20 20.07 -14.23
C ARG A 482 30.38 21.00 -14.47
N ASN A 483 30.34 22.22 -13.93
CA ASN A 483 31.35 23.28 -14.16
C ASN A 483 32.77 22.88 -13.74
N HIS A 484 32.96 21.81 -13.01
CA HIS A 484 34.25 21.39 -12.46
C HIS A 484 34.91 20.25 -13.25
N MET A 485 34.33 19.86 -14.39
CA MET A 485 34.88 18.80 -15.25
C MET A 485 34.73 19.13 -16.74
N ASP A 486 35.54 18.47 -17.56
CA ASP A 486 35.41 18.53 -19.01
C ASP A 486 34.08 17.95 -19.48
N LEU A 487 33.32 18.70 -20.31
CA LEU A 487 32.00 18.27 -20.78
C LEU A 487 32.05 17.05 -21.71
N ASN A 488 33.14 16.82 -22.43
CA ASN A 488 33.30 15.61 -23.25
C ASN A 488 33.46 14.38 -22.36
N VAL A 489 34.20 14.53 -21.24
CA VAL A 489 34.32 13.47 -20.22
C VAL A 489 32.99 13.23 -19.54
N LEU A 490 32.20 14.29 -19.28
CA LEU A 490 30.84 14.14 -18.72
C LEU A 490 29.95 13.36 -19.69
N GLU A 491 29.92 13.72 -20.97
CA GLU A 491 29.11 13.06 -22.00
C GLU A 491 29.48 11.58 -22.15
N GLU A 492 30.79 11.27 -22.15
CA GLU A 492 31.27 9.89 -22.20
C GLU A 492 30.85 9.09 -20.96
N ASN A 493 30.98 9.67 -19.77
CA ASN A 493 30.62 9.02 -18.50
C ASN A 493 29.12 8.81 -18.35
N GLN A 494 28.28 9.67 -18.93
CA GLN A 494 26.82 9.56 -18.87
C GLN A 494 26.23 8.70 -19.98
N ARG A 495 27.02 8.36 -21.02
CA ARG A 495 26.53 7.54 -22.13
C ARG A 495 26.20 6.12 -21.68
N PHE A 496 25.07 5.62 -22.16
CA PHE A 496 24.71 4.22 -22.04
C PHE A 496 24.11 3.70 -23.38
N PRO A 497 24.53 2.53 -23.93
CA PRO A 497 25.72 1.77 -23.50
C PRO A 497 27.01 2.58 -23.69
N ARG A 498 28.02 2.26 -22.87
CA ARG A 498 29.34 2.87 -23.05
C ARG A 498 30.01 2.20 -24.23
N GLY A 499 30.08 2.95 -25.34
CA GLY A 499 30.85 2.64 -26.54
C GLY A 499 30.65 1.24 -27.14
N GLU A 500 29.99 1.13 -28.26
CA GLU A 500 30.35 0.14 -29.26
C GLU A 500 31.47 0.71 -30.12
#